data_3650742d0654c9d6f9ad33487ef1dced
#
_entry.id   3650742d0654c9d6f9ad33487ef1dced
#
_cell.length_a   1.000
_cell.length_b   1.000
_cell.length_c   1.000
_cell.angle_alpha   90.00
_cell.angle_beta   90.00
_cell.angle_gamma   90.00
#
_symmetry.space_group_name_H-M   'P 1'
#
loop_
_entity.id
_entity.type
_entity.pdbx_description
1 polymer ?
#
loop_
_entity_poly.entity_id
_entity_poly.type
_entity_poly.pdbx_seq_one_letter_code
_entity_poly.pdbx_strand_id
1 'polypeptide(L)'
;ERSLVDPSYNIKKLYKKGVNLMADEKLDDAIEIFEQALRIEPDNIEVLMKLGYARFHLEDHNDALKVYDKILDVDVTNPEAWNLKGLVHYEQKKYAQALDAVNKAIESDKTYGMAWYNKACFLSLLNQVPESLQALKHAIEIDVKNARKSIRDKDFVNVRIEEGFKRIEEVVVLESVRQGYHTIGAIVWTTFLDKVDAETALRKLLEKGLIVQNEKRDGLSKIPIYDLSDNFADKVGKEKIGLFGITKKKLPKPVKNLKTMSQAIQSAKEAIEEADVENAIKVFDQFIDPTKSGEQMIENFFEEHREIRLWKIRLKDRGADYMIENKDKMLEVLENIEVTITKKLRDEIA
;
A
#
# COMPACT_ATOMS: atom_id res chain seq x y z
N GLU A 1 5.52 -50.62 -2.69
CA GLU A 1 4.44 -49.72 -2.27
C GLU A 1 4.87 -48.27 -2.47
N ARG A 2 4.54 -47.68 -3.63
CA ARG A 2 4.66 -46.25 -3.82
C ARG A 2 3.58 -45.60 -2.94
N SER A 3 3.99 -44.93 -1.87
CA SER A 3 3.08 -44.11 -1.08
C SER A 3 2.39 -43.15 -2.04
N LEU A 4 1.06 -43.25 -2.18
CA LEU A 4 0.22 -42.29 -2.88
C LEU A 4 0.26 -40.99 -2.10
N VAL A 5 1.28 -40.16 -2.37
CA VAL A 5 1.30 -38.78 -1.88
C VAL A 5 0.13 -38.08 -2.55
N ASP A 6 -0.79 -37.56 -1.77
CA ASP A 6 -1.95 -36.83 -2.23
C ASP A 6 -1.52 -35.75 -3.24
N PRO A 7 -2.06 -35.75 -4.47
CA PRO A 7 -1.74 -34.74 -5.47
C PRO A 7 -1.87 -33.30 -4.95
N SER A 8 -2.85 -33.06 -4.09
CA SER A 8 -3.07 -31.74 -3.46
C SER A 8 -1.90 -31.31 -2.56
N TYR A 9 -1.24 -32.23 -1.89
CA TYR A 9 -0.03 -31.95 -1.09
C TYR A 9 1.13 -31.51 -1.99
N ASN A 10 1.31 -32.18 -3.14
CA ASN A 10 2.35 -31.82 -4.09
C ASN A 10 2.13 -30.43 -4.68
N ILE A 11 0.89 -30.06 -5.01
CA ILE A 11 0.54 -28.74 -5.54
C ILE A 11 0.86 -27.66 -4.52
N LYS A 12 0.42 -27.81 -3.26
CA LYS A 12 0.69 -26.83 -2.18
C LYS A 12 2.20 -26.65 -1.96
N LYS A 13 2.99 -27.72 -2.04
CA LYS A 13 4.45 -27.67 -1.93
C LYS A 13 5.08 -26.90 -3.09
N LEU A 14 4.67 -27.20 -4.32
CA LEU A 14 5.13 -26.49 -5.52
C LEU A 14 4.71 -25.03 -5.50
N TYR A 15 3.45 -24.72 -5.16
CA TYR A 15 2.96 -23.35 -5.00
C TYR A 15 3.83 -22.55 -4.02
N LYS A 16 4.06 -23.08 -2.80
CA LYS A 16 4.90 -22.41 -1.81
C LYS A 16 6.34 -22.21 -2.31
N LYS A 17 6.91 -23.20 -3.01
CA LYS A 17 8.25 -23.08 -3.61
C LYS A 17 8.28 -21.97 -4.67
N GLY A 18 7.30 -21.93 -5.56
CA GLY A 18 7.19 -20.89 -6.58
C GLY A 18 7.05 -19.48 -5.98
N VAL A 19 6.22 -19.34 -4.94
CA VAL A 19 6.05 -18.03 -4.23
C VAL A 19 7.35 -17.59 -3.56
N ASN A 20 8.12 -18.51 -2.98
CA ASN A 20 9.43 -18.19 -2.40
C ASN A 20 10.43 -17.74 -3.47
N LEU A 21 10.46 -18.42 -4.62
CA LEU A 21 11.30 -18.02 -5.75
C LEU A 21 10.92 -16.65 -6.30
N MET A 22 9.62 -16.31 -6.36
CA MET A 22 9.17 -14.95 -6.70
C MET A 22 9.66 -13.91 -5.69
N ALA A 23 9.62 -14.23 -4.40
CA ALA A 23 10.15 -13.37 -3.34
C ALA A 23 11.67 -13.15 -3.44
N ASP A 24 12.38 -14.16 -3.95
CA ASP A 24 13.83 -14.09 -4.24
C ASP A 24 14.15 -13.46 -5.61
N GLU A 25 13.13 -12.92 -6.31
CA GLU A 25 13.24 -12.32 -7.66
C GLU A 25 13.69 -13.31 -8.76
N LYS A 26 13.62 -14.62 -8.50
CA LYS A 26 13.93 -15.70 -9.45
C LYS A 26 12.66 -16.08 -10.22
N LEU A 27 12.22 -15.15 -11.08
CA LEU A 27 10.93 -15.28 -11.75
C LEU A 27 10.88 -16.43 -12.75
N ASP A 28 11.98 -16.68 -13.50
CA ASP A 28 12.06 -17.81 -14.44
C ASP A 28 11.93 -19.16 -13.72
N ASP A 29 12.67 -19.33 -12.61
CA ASP A 29 12.58 -20.54 -11.80
C ASP A 29 11.16 -20.71 -11.20
N ALA A 30 10.54 -19.60 -10.78
CA ALA A 30 9.18 -19.62 -10.25
C ALA A 30 8.17 -20.07 -11.31
N ILE A 31 8.30 -19.60 -12.55
CA ILE A 31 7.47 -19.99 -13.68
C ILE A 31 7.55 -21.49 -13.90
N GLU A 32 8.77 -22.06 -13.95
CA GLU A 32 8.95 -23.51 -14.11
C GLU A 32 8.24 -24.31 -13.01
N ILE A 33 8.30 -23.85 -11.77
CA ILE A 33 7.63 -24.50 -10.63
C ILE A 33 6.10 -24.38 -10.73
N PHE A 34 5.56 -23.22 -11.14
CA PHE A 34 4.12 -23.07 -11.34
C PHE A 34 3.62 -23.92 -12.51
N GLU A 35 4.38 -24.03 -13.59
CA GLU A 35 4.06 -24.91 -14.70
C GLU A 35 4.09 -26.40 -14.29
N GLN A 36 5.00 -26.79 -13.38
CA GLN A 36 5.00 -28.15 -12.79
C GLN A 36 3.72 -28.39 -11.97
N ALA A 37 3.27 -27.39 -11.19
CA ALA A 37 2.02 -27.49 -10.43
C ALA A 37 0.80 -27.62 -11.36
N LEU A 38 0.76 -26.85 -12.45
CA LEU A 38 -0.32 -26.87 -13.44
C LEU A 38 -0.35 -28.13 -14.31
N ARG A 39 0.74 -28.92 -14.36
CA ARG A 39 0.69 -30.26 -14.95
C ARG A 39 -0.11 -31.24 -14.09
N ILE A 40 -0.18 -31.00 -12.77
CA ILE A 40 -0.98 -31.81 -11.83
C ILE A 40 -2.43 -31.34 -11.83
N GLU A 41 -2.65 -30.02 -11.74
CA GLU A 41 -3.99 -29.40 -11.72
C GLU A 41 -4.00 -28.20 -12.69
N PRO A 42 -4.40 -28.42 -13.95
CA PRO A 42 -4.30 -27.42 -15.02
C PRO A 42 -5.12 -26.15 -14.77
N ASP A 43 -6.20 -26.25 -14.01
CA ASP A 43 -7.17 -25.17 -13.80
C ASP A 43 -7.10 -24.58 -12.38
N ASN A 44 -5.99 -24.79 -11.68
CA ASN A 44 -5.78 -24.20 -10.37
C ASN A 44 -5.55 -22.68 -10.47
N ILE A 45 -6.61 -21.93 -10.13
CA ILE A 45 -6.66 -20.47 -10.26
C ILE A 45 -5.54 -19.80 -9.45
N GLU A 46 -5.24 -20.27 -8.22
CA GLU A 46 -4.19 -19.67 -7.39
C GLU A 46 -2.81 -19.77 -8.05
N VAL A 47 -2.50 -20.93 -8.64
CA VAL A 47 -1.25 -21.15 -9.36
C VAL A 47 -1.20 -20.34 -10.65
N LEU A 48 -2.31 -20.32 -11.42
CA LEU A 48 -2.43 -19.52 -12.64
C LEU A 48 -2.22 -18.03 -12.34
N MET A 49 -2.80 -17.50 -11.26
CA MET A 49 -2.61 -16.11 -10.85
C MET A 49 -1.14 -15.78 -10.60
N LYS A 50 -0.40 -16.66 -9.89
CA LYS A 50 1.03 -16.45 -9.64
C LYS A 50 1.87 -16.58 -10.90
N LEU A 51 1.52 -17.53 -11.78
CA LEU A 51 2.16 -17.67 -13.08
C LEU A 51 1.97 -16.42 -13.95
N GLY A 52 0.73 -15.93 -14.07
CA GLY A 52 0.42 -14.71 -14.81
C GLY A 52 1.16 -13.49 -14.26
N TYR A 53 1.23 -13.38 -12.94
CA TYR A 53 1.97 -12.32 -12.26
C TYR A 53 3.49 -12.40 -12.54
N ALA A 54 4.09 -13.59 -12.48
CA ALA A 54 5.50 -13.79 -12.80
C ALA A 54 5.82 -13.43 -14.25
N ARG A 55 4.98 -13.87 -15.20
CA ARG A 55 5.07 -13.51 -16.63
C ARG A 55 4.97 -12.00 -16.85
N PHE A 56 4.01 -11.34 -16.19
CA PHE A 56 3.84 -9.90 -16.25
C PHE A 56 5.09 -9.14 -15.80
N HIS A 57 5.73 -9.58 -14.72
CA HIS A 57 6.96 -8.95 -14.20
C HIS A 57 8.22 -9.22 -15.03
N LEU A 58 8.21 -10.26 -15.86
CA LEU A 58 9.22 -10.48 -16.90
C LEU A 58 8.92 -9.75 -18.20
N GLU A 59 7.89 -8.91 -18.23
CA GLU A 59 7.40 -8.21 -19.42
C GLU A 59 6.89 -9.16 -20.54
N ASP A 60 6.66 -10.44 -20.21
CA ASP A 60 6.07 -11.44 -21.10
C ASP A 60 4.56 -11.20 -21.24
N HIS A 61 4.19 -10.00 -21.69
CA HIS A 61 2.81 -9.52 -21.71
C HIS A 61 1.84 -10.45 -22.44
N ASN A 62 2.27 -11.04 -23.57
CA ASN A 62 1.39 -11.93 -24.35
C ASN A 62 1.12 -13.24 -23.62
N ASP A 63 2.10 -13.80 -22.91
CA ASP A 63 1.92 -15.02 -22.17
C ASP A 63 1.16 -14.77 -20.86
N ALA A 64 1.38 -13.61 -20.22
CA ALA A 64 0.55 -13.18 -19.09
C ALA A 64 -0.95 -13.09 -19.49
N LEU A 65 -1.26 -12.48 -20.64
CA LEU A 65 -2.63 -12.43 -21.15
C LEU A 65 -3.24 -13.82 -21.34
N LYS A 66 -2.52 -14.77 -21.95
CA LYS A 66 -2.99 -16.14 -22.13
C LYS A 66 -3.29 -16.83 -20.79
N VAL A 67 -2.47 -16.59 -19.78
CA VAL A 67 -2.70 -17.14 -18.44
C VAL A 67 -3.94 -16.54 -17.80
N TYR A 68 -4.14 -15.19 -17.91
CA TYR A 68 -5.35 -14.57 -17.39
C TYR A 68 -6.61 -14.97 -18.18
N ASP A 69 -6.51 -15.16 -19.50
CA ASP A 69 -7.61 -15.73 -20.29
C ASP A 69 -7.98 -17.12 -19.80
N LYS A 70 -6.99 -17.97 -19.51
CA LYS A 70 -7.26 -19.30 -18.96
C LYS A 70 -7.96 -19.24 -17.59
N ILE A 71 -7.63 -18.28 -16.73
CA ILE A 71 -8.36 -18.07 -15.47
C ILE A 71 -9.82 -17.72 -15.77
N LEU A 72 -10.05 -16.83 -16.75
CA LEU A 72 -11.40 -16.39 -17.13
C LEU A 72 -12.21 -17.46 -17.86
N ASP A 73 -11.57 -18.44 -18.49
CA ASP A 73 -12.24 -19.63 -19.01
C ASP A 73 -12.77 -20.52 -17.87
N VAL A 74 -12.09 -20.55 -16.72
CA VAL A 74 -12.52 -21.29 -15.52
C VAL A 74 -13.52 -20.48 -14.70
N ASP A 75 -13.27 -19.19 -14.49
CA ASP A 75 -14.11 -18.26 -13.74
C ASP A 75 -14.19 -16.92 -14.47
N VAL A 76 -15.17 -16.78 -15.35
CA VAL A 76 -15.43 -15.59 -16.16
C VAL A 76 -15.72 -14.34 -15.31
N THR A 77 -16.11 -14.54 -14.05
CA THR A 77 -16.44 -13.45 -13.11
C THR A 77 -15.29 -13.07 -12.20
N ASN A 78 -14.08 -13.59 -12.42
CA ASN A 78 -12.93 -13.29 -11.59
C ASN A 78 -12.47 -11.84 -11.75
N PRO A 79 -12.70 -10.95 -10.76
CA PRO A 79 -12.42 -9.52 -10.92
C PRO A 79 -10.90 -9.24 -10.93
N GLU A 80 -10.11 -10.05 -10.22
CA GLU A 80 -8.66 -9.91 -10.19
C GLU A 80 -8.04 -10.22 -11.56
N ALA A 81 -8.48 -11.30 -12.22
CA ALA A 81 -8.01 -11.68 -13.56
C ALA A 81 -8.33 -10.58 -14.59
N TRP A 82 -9.55 -10.03 -14.58
CA TRP A 82 -9.93 -8.93 -15.44
C TRP A 82 -9.07 -7.68 -15.17
N ASN A 83 -8.85 -7.34 -13.91
CA ASN A 83 -8.01 -6.20 -13.52
C ASN A 83 -6.55 -6.37 -13.97
N LEU A 84 -5.98 -7.57 -13.83
CA LEU A 84 -4.62 -7.88 -14.26
C LEU A 84 -4.48 -7.84 -15.79
N LYS A 85 -5.48 -8.29 -16.55
CA LYS A 85 -5.52 -8.03 -18.00
C LYS A 85 -5.48 -6.55 -18.33
N GLY A 86 -6.23 -5.75 -17.56
CA GLY A 86 -6.21 -4.29 -17.69
C GLY A 86 -4.81 -3.71 -17.49
N LEU A 87 -4.08 -4.18 -16.47
CA LEU A 87 -2.69 -3.75 -16.21
C LEU A 87 -1.74 -4.16 -17.34
N VAL A 88 -1.88 -5.36 -17.92
CA VAL A 88 -1.06 -5.75 -19.07
C VAL A 88 -1.31 -4.82 -20.27
N HIS A 89 -2.56 -4.48 -20.55
CA HIS A 89 -2.89 -3.53 -21.61
C HIS A 89 -2.38 -2.11 -21.31
N TYR A 90 -2.38 -1.71 -20.05
CA TYR A 90 -1.81 -0.43 -19.60
C TYR A 90 -0.30 -0.37 -19.88
N GLU A 91 0.48 -1.41 -19.53
CA GLU A 91 1.91 -1.46 -19.83
C GLU A 91 2.19 -1.41 -21.34
N GLN A 92 1.30 -1.99 -22.14
CA GLN A 92 1.34 -1.88 -23.61
C GLN A 92 0.83 -0.53 -24.13
N LYS A 93 0.47 0.42 -23.27
CA LYS A 93 -0.13 1.73 -23.61
C LYS A 93 -1.45 1.63 -24.38
N LYS A 94 -2.13 0.50 -24.28
CA LYS A 94 -3.44 0.23 -24.89
C LYS A 94 -4.57 0.61 -23.93
N TYR A 95 -4.63 1.91 -23.58
CA TYR A 95 -5.48 2.40 -22.47
C TYR A 95 -6.99 2.13 -22.67
N ALA A 96 -7.47 2.13 -23.91
CA ALA A 96 -8.87 1.78 -24.19
C ALA A 96 -9.17 0.31 -23.87
N GLN A 97 -8.27 -0.61 -24.21
CA GLN A 97 -8.40 -2.03 -23.88
C GLN A 97 -8.22 -2.28 -22.38
N ALA A 98 -7.31 -1.52 -21.74
CA ALA A 98 -7.15 -1.53 -20.29
C ALA A 98 -8.45 -1.12 -19.59
N LEU A 99 -9.10 -0.04 -20.08
CA LEU A 99 -10.37 0.45 -19.54
C LEU A 99 -11.50 -0.57 -19.71
N ASP A 100 -11.61 -1.25 -20.85
CA ASP A 100 -12.60 -2.31 -21.09
C ASP A 100 -12.42 -3.47 -20.07
N ALA A 101 -11.19 -3.92 -19.88
CA ALA A 101 -10.89 -4.99 -18.93
C ALA A 101 -11.25 -4.62 -17.48
N VAL A 102 -10.88 -3.44 -17.00
CA VAL A 102 -11.23 -3.04 -15.62
C VAL A 102 -12.74 -2.76 -15.45
N ASN A 103 -13.45 -2.37 -16.50
CA ASN A 103 -14.90 -2.29 -16.44
C ASN A 103 -15.53 -3.68 -16.18
N LYS A 104 -15.04 -4.73 -16.83
CA LYS A 104 -15.48 -6.12 -16.56
C LYS A 104 -15.14 -6.57 -15.15
N ALA A 105 -13.97 -6.16 -14.61
CA ALA A 105 -13.63 -6.40 -13.21
C ALA A 105 -14.65 -5.74 -12.26
N ILE A 106 -15.05 -4.49 -12.52
CA ILE A 106 -16.05 -3.75 -11.74
C ILE A 106 -17.46 -4.36 -11.88
N GLU A 107 -17.82 -4.82 -13.06
CA GLU A 107 -19.08 -5.52 -13.29
C GLU A 107 -19.16 -6.81 -12.48
N SER A 108 -18.04 -7.53 -12.37
CA SER A 108 -17.92 -8.76 -11.59
C SER A 108 -17.94 -8.49 -10.08
N ASP A 109 -17.24 -7.45 -9.63
CA ASP A 109 -17.24 -7.01 -8.23
C ASP A 109 -17.16 -5.47 -8.12
N LYS A 110 -18.30 -4.85 -7.80
CA LYS A 110 -18.39 -3.39 -7.61
C LYS A 110 -17.60 -2.86 -6.41
N THR A 111 -17.21 -3.74 -5.49
CA THR A 111 -16.43 -3.39 -4.29
C THR A 111 -14.94 -3.58 -4.49
N TYR A 112 -14.49 -4.03 -5.65
CA TYR A 112 -13.09 -4.24 -5.95
C TYR A 112 -12.38 -2.91 -6.23
N GLY A 113 -11.90 -2.28 -5.17
CA GLY A 113 -11.33 -0.92 -5.18
C GLY A 113 -10.16 -0.72 -6.12
N MET A 114 -9.33 -1.77 -6.35
CA MET A 114 -8.21 -1.68 -7.30
C MET A 114 -8.67 -1.45 -8.72
N ALA A 115 -9.75 -2.09 -9.16
CA ALA A 115 -10.30 -1.87 -10.50
C ALA A 115 -10.83 -0.44 -10.66
N TRP A 116 -11.49 0.11 -9.65
CA TRP A 116 -11.92 1.51 -9.67
C TRP A 116 -10.75 2.49 -9.75
N TYR A 117 -9.67 2.22 -9.00
CA TYR A 117 -8.47 3.04 -9.05
C TYR A 117 -7.81 2.99 -10.44
N ASN A 118 -7.58 1.78 -10.97
CA ASN A 118 -7.01 1.59 -12.29
C ASN A 118 -7.89 2.21 -13.39
N LYS A 119 -9.22 2.09 -13.27
CA LYS A 119 -10.16 2.80 -14.15
C LYS A 119 -9.92 4.30 -14.15
N ALA A 120 -9.73 4.90 -12.97
CA ALA A 120 -9.44 6.31 -12.85
C ALA A 120 -8.12 6.70 -13.55
N CYS A 121 -7.06 5.91 -13.38
CA CYS A 121 -5.78 6.10 -14.08
C CYS A 121 -5.96 6.05 -15.60
N PHE A 122 -6.63 5.01 -16.10
CA PHE A 122 -6.79 4.83 -17.55
C PHE A 122 -7.66 5.92 -18.18
N LEU A 123 -8.71 6.37 -17.49
CA LEU A 123 -9.52 7.51 -17.91
C LEU A 123 -8.73 8.82 -17.93
N SER A 124 -7.85 9.04 -16.94
CA SER A 124 -6.94 10.19 -16.93
C SER A 124 -6.02 10.18 -18.12
N LEU A 125 -5.40 9.05 -18.43
CA LEU A 125 -4.50 8.88 -19.59
C LEU A 125 -5.22 9.03 -20.94
N LEU A 126 -6.52 8.73 -20.98
CA LEU A 126 -7.41 8.97 -22.13
C LEU A 126 -7.96 10.42 -22.15
N ASN A 127 -7.52 11.28 -21.22
CA ASN A 127 -7.97 12.67 -21.07
C ASN A 127 -9.50 12.81 -20.80
N GLN A 128 -10.10 11.77 -20.20
CA GLN A 128 -11.50 11.76 -19.76
C GLN A 128 -11.56 12.17 -18.29
N VAL A 129 -11.29 13.45 -18.04
CA VAL A 129 -11.04 13.99 -16.69
C VAL A 129 -12.25 13.87 -15.75
N PRO A 130 -13.51 14.22 -16.14
CA PRO A 130 -14.65 14.09 -15.25
C PRO A 130 -14.91 12.64 -14.80
N GLU A 131 -14.81 11.70 -15.74
CA GLU A 131 -15.01 10.28 -15.50
C GLU A 131 -13.89 9.69 -14.63
N SER A 132 -12.64 10.15 -14.84
CA SER A 132 -11.50 9.80 -14.01
C SER A 132 -11.71 10.22 -12.56
N LEU A 133 -12.14 11.46 -12.31
CA LEU A 133 -12.45 11.95 -10.97
C LEU A 133 -13.59 11.14 -10.32
N GLN A 134 -14.61 10.78 -11.08
CA GLN A 134 -15.71 9.97 -10.57
C GLN A 134 -15.23 8.57 -10.18
N ALA A 135 -14.43 7.92 -11.02
CA ALA A 135 -13.88 6.60 -10.73
C ALA A 135 -12.92 6.64 -9.52
N LEU A 136 -12.07 7.67 -9.44
CA LEU A 136 -11.18 7.88 -8.30
C LEU A 136 -11.94 8.10 -7.01
N LYS A 137 -13.04 8.85 -7.06
CA LYS A 137 -13.95 9.01 -5.93
C LYS A 137 -14.47 7.67 -5.43
N HIS A 138 -14.96 6.79 -6.31
CA HIS A 138 -15.41 5.46 -5.92
C HIS A 138 -14.28 4.62 -5.31
N ALA A 139 -13.08 4.67 -5.88
CA ALA A 139 -11.91 3.99 -5.32
C ALA A 139 -11.60 4.47 -3.89
N ILE A 140 -11.70 5.77 -3.63
CA ILE A 140 -11.47 6.39 -2.30
C ILE A 140 -12.60 6.03 -1.32
N GLU A 141 -13.84 5.96 -1.77
CA GLU A 141 -14.98 5.53 -0.94
C GLU A 141 -14.83 4.08 -0.46
N ILE A 142 -14.20 3.22 -1.28
CA ILE A 142 -13.89 1.83 -0.92
C ILE A 142 -12.69 1.77 0.02
N ASP A 143 -11.60 2.46 -0.33
CA ASP A 143 -10.39 2.53 0.49
C ASP A 143 -9.78 3.94 0.41
N VAL A 144 -9.80 4.66 1.54
CA VAL A 144 -9.26 6.03 1.66
C VAL A 144 -7.77 6.12 1.32
N LYS A 145 -7.02 5.03 1.39
CA LYS A 145 -5.60 4.97 1.00
C LYS A 145 -5.40 5.36 -0.47
N ASN A 146 -6.40 5.14 -1.32
CA ASN A 146 -6.36 5.54 -2.72
C ASN A 146 -6.25 7.06 -2.91
N ALA A 147 -6.76 7.86 -1.96
CA ALA A 147 -6.59 9.30 -1.98
C ALA A 147 -5.09 9.69 -1.93
N ARG A 148 -4.36 9.14 -0.95
CA ARG A 148 -2.92 9.39 -0.80
C ARG A 148 -2.11 8.84 -1.97
N LYS A 149 -2.45 7.65 -2.46
CA LYS A 149 -1.81 7.04 -3.63
C LYS A 149 -1.92 7.97 -4.85
N SER A 150 -3.10 8.55 -5.10
CA SER A 150 -3.37 9.41 -6.25
C SER A 150 -2.56 10.72 -6.26
N ILE A 151 -2.16 11.24 -5.09
CA ILE A 151 -1.33 12.46 -4.98
C ILE A 151 0.02 12.29 -5.69
N ARG A 152 0.63 11.10 -5.62
CA ARG A 152 1.94 10.81 -6.21
C ARG A 152 1.87 10.16 -7.59
N ASP A 153 0.72 9.64 -7.96
CA ASP A 153 0.56 8.85 -9.16
C ASP A 153 0.63 9.73 -10.43
N LYS A 154 1.59 9.45 -11.29
CA LYS A 154 1.87 10.21 -12.51
C LYS A 154 0.70 10.20 -13.50
N ASP A 155 -0.15 9.18 -13.43
CA ASP A 155 -1.29 9.05 -14.32
C ASP A 155 -2.33 10.16 -14.10
N PHE A 156 -2.33 10.84 -12.93
CA PHE A 156 -3.26 11.92 -12.62
C PHE A 156 -2.74 13.34 -12.92
N VAL A 157 -1.63 13.49 -13.63
CA VAL A 157 -1.06 14.83 -13.94
C VAL A 157 -2.12 15.77 -14.54
N ASN A 158 -2.92 15.29 -15.50
CA ASN A 158 -3.95 16.08 -16.17
C ASN A 158 -5.18 16.37 -15.26
N VAL A 159 -5.37 15.57 -14.21
CA VAL A 159 -6.54 15.64 -13.32
C VAL A 159 -6.27 16.51 -12.09
N ARG A 160 -5.00 16.68 -11.70
CA ARG A 160 -4.61 17.39 -10.47
C ARG A 160 -4.99 18.86 -10.46
N ILE A 161 -5.12 19.51 -11.62
CA ILE A 161 -5.50 20.92 -11.73
C ILE A 161 -6.99 21.16 -11.46
N GLU A 162 -7.78 20.10 -11.46
CA GLU A 162 -9.23 20.19 -11.32
C GLU A 162 -9.68 20.41 -9.87
N GLU A 163 -10.70 21.21 -9.66
CA GLU A 163 -11.28 21.46 -8.32
C GLU A 163 -11.73 20.16 -7.62
N GLY A 164 -12.18 19.16 -8.39
CA GLY A 164 -12.50 17.84 -7.85
C GLY A 164 -11.31 17.14 -7.21
N PHE A 165 -10.11 17.31 -7.76
CA PHE A 165 -8.88 16.76 -7.19
C PHE A 165 -8.43 17.51 -5.92
N LYS A 166 -8.64 18.82 -5.86
CA LYS A 166 -8.36 19.62 -4.65
C LYS A 166 -9.16 19.15 -3.43
N ARG A 167 -10.34 18.56 -3.63
CA ARG A 167 -11.09 17.92 -2.55
C ARG A 167 -10.43 16.63 -2.07
N ILE A 168 -9.70 15.91 -2.94
CA ILE A 168 -8.91 14.73 -2.54
C ILE A 168 -7.75 15.17 -1.64
N GLU A 169 -7.10 16.29 -1.94
CA GLU A 169 -6.06 16.87 -1.09
C GLU A 169 -6.59 17.19 0.31
N GLU A 170 -7.81 17.76 0.42
CA GLU A 170 -8.45 17.98 1.72
C GLU A 170 -8.68 16.67 2.49
N VAL A 171 -9.11 15.60 1.80
CA VAL A 171 -9.29 14.26 2.42
C VAL A 171 -7.97 13.72 2.95
N VAL A 172 -6.88 13.84 2.17
CA VAL A 172 -5.56 13.35 2.57
C VAL A 172 -5.02 14.13 3.77
N VAL A 173 -5.18 15.46 3.78
CA VAL A 173 -4.79 16.30 4.92
C VAL A 173 -5.62 15.98 6.17
N LEU A 174 -6.94 15.86 6.03
CA LEU A 174 -7.82 15.50 7.13
C LEU A 174 -7.45 14.14 7.73
N GLU A 175 -7.17 13.16 6.88
CA GLU A 175 -6.75 11.83 7.32
C GLU A 175 -5.41 11.89 8.05
N SER A 176 -4.46 12.71 7.58
CA SER A 176 -3.19 12.97 8.26
C SER A 176 -3.40 13.53 9.67
N VAL A 177 -4.25 14.57 9.82
CA VAL A 177 -4.59 15.14 11.13
C VAL A 177 -5.24 14.10 12.05
N ARG A 178 -6.11 13.23 11.50
CA ARG A 178 -6.74 12.14 12.25
C ARG A 178 -5.76 11.09 12.74
N GLN A 179 -4.69 10.86 12.01
CA GLN A 179 -3.60 9.95 12.38
C GLN A 179 -2.63 10.54 13.41
N GLY A 180 -2.86 11.79 13.83
CA GLY A 180 -2.06 12.44 14.86
C GLY A 180 -0.92 13.31 14.34
N TYR A 181 -0.91 13.63 13.04
CA TYR A 181 0.05 14.57 12.46
C TYR A 181 -0.52 15.98 12.55
N HIS A 182 -0.06 16.73 13.55
CA HIS A 182 -0.66 18.01 13.95
C HIS A 182 0.10 19.23 13.42
N THR A 183 1.34 19.08 12.95
CA THR A 183 2.14 20.20 12.42
C THR A 183 2.13 20.23 10.90
N ILE A 184 2.29 21.43 10.31
CA ILE A 184 2.35 21.57 8.84
C ILE A 184 3.48 20.70 8.24
N GLY A 185 4.63 20.62 8.87
CA GLY A 185 5.75 19.80 8.40
C GLY A 185 5.40 18.31 8.38
N ALA A 186 4.77 17.80 9.45
CA ALA A 186 4.33 16.41 9.54
C ALA A 186 3.22 16.10 8.51
N ILE A 187 2.28 17.03 8.32
CA ILE A 187 1.19 16.89 7.33
C ILE A 187 1.77 16.85 5.90
N VAL A 188 2.61 17.80 5.53
CA VAL A 188 3.28 17.83 4.21
C VAL A 188 4.02 16.53 3.95
N TRP A 189 4.74 16.05 4.95
CA TRP A 189 5.49 14.81 4.82
C TRP A 189 4.61 13.58 4.64
N THR A 190 3.51 13.48 5.40
CA THR A 190 2.61 12.30 5.34
C THR A 190 1.71 12.30 4.13
N THR A 191 1.35 13.47 3.62
CA THR A 191 0.43 13.62 2.50
C THR A 191 1.12 13.65 1.14
N PHE A 192 2.44 13.96 1.11
CA PHE A 192 3.22 14.25 -0.10
C PHE A 192 2.75 15.47 -0.89
N LEU A 193 1.90 16.29 -0.32
CA LEU A 193 1.54 17.60 -0.88
C LEU A 193 2.70 18.56 -0.71
N ASP A 194 2.79 19.56 -1.58
CA ASP A 194 3.63 20.70 -1.27
C ASP A 194 3.02 21.53 -0.11
N LYS A 195 3.83 22.42 0.45
CA LYS A 195 3.41 23.22 1.61
C LYS A 195 2.21 24.11 1.29
N VAL A 196 2.14 24.68 0.09
CA VAL A 196 1.07 25.61 -0.34
C VAL A 196 -0.25 24.87 -0.48
N ASP A 197 -0.24 23.69 -1.11
CA ASP A 197 -1.44 22.86 -1.26
C ASP A 197 -1.92 22.34 0.09
N ALA A 198 -1.00 21.89 0.98
CA ALA A 198 -1.35 21.47 2.33
C ALA A 198 -1.96 22.62 3.18
N GLU A 199 -1.38 23.82 3.15
CA GLU A 199 -1.92 25.01 3.83
C GLU A 199 -3.29 25.41 3.26
N THR A 200 -3.48 25.28 1.96
CA THR A 200 -4.76 25.56 1.30
C THR A 200 -5.84 24.57 1.73
N ALA A 201 -5.51 23.29 1.77
CA ALA A 201 -6.41 22.25 2.26
C ALA A 201 -6.74 22.44 3.75
N LEU A 202 -5.75 22.75 4.61
CA LEU A 202 -5.96 23.05 6.02
C LEU A 202 -6.92 24.23 6.22
N ARG A 203 -6.73 25.32 5.47
CA ARG A 203 -7.62 26.49 5.53
C ARG A 203 -9.05 26.11 5.18
N LYS A 204 -9.28 25.35 4.10
CA LYS A 204 -10.62 24.88 3.73
C LYS A 204 -11.24 23.98 4.81
N LEU A 205 -10.43 23.12 5.45
CA LEU A 205 -10.89 22.27 6.55
C LEU A 205 -11.25 23.07 7.81
N LEU A 206 -10.49 24.15 8.12
CA LEU A 206 -10.82 25.11 9.18
C LEU A 206 -12.12 25.84 8.90
N GLU A 207 -12.32 26.37 7.68
CA GLU A 207 -13.56 27.03 7.24
C GLU A 207 -14.78 26.10 7.36
N LYS A 208 -14.61 24.82 7.04
CA LYS A 208 -15.64 23.79 7.25
C LYS A 208 -15.80 23.41 8.73
N GLY A 209 -14.94 23.88 9.60
CA GLY A 209 -14.91 23.55 11.03
C GLY A 209 -14.69 22.07 11.32
N LEU A 210 -14.04 21.36 10.43
CA LEU A 210 -13.68 19.94 10.61
C LEU A 210 -12.43 19.78 11.47
N ILE A 211 -11.55 20.77 11.44
CA ILE A 211 -10.37 20.88 12.28
C ILE A 211 -10.36 22.20 13.02
N VAL A 212 -9.53 22.30 14.05
CA VAL A 212 -9.24 23.52 14.81
C VAL A 212 -7.75 23.77 14.79
N GLN A 213 -7.36 25.04 14.82
CA GLN A 213 -5.97 25.44 14.94
C GLN A 213 -5.68 25.87 16.37
N ASN A 214 -4.68 25.26 16.98
CA ASN A 214 -4.16 25.58 18.28
C ASN A 214 -2.68 26.03 18.16
N GLU A 215 -2.07 26.44 19.25
CA GLU A 215 -0.65 26.78 19.32
C GLU A 215 0.08 25.86 20.30
N LYS A 216 1.23 25.34 19.88
CA LYS A 216 2.15 24.60 20.74
C LYS A 216 3.43 25.42 20.94
N ARG A 217 3.92 25.51 22.17
CA ARG A 217 5.22 26.10 22.43
C ARG A 217 6.32 25.15 21.99
N ASP A 218 7.26 25.68 21.23
CA ASP A 218 8.49 25.01 20.84
C ASP A 218 9.67 25.93 21.17
N GLY A 219 10.28 25.66 22.30
CA GLY A 219 11.29 26.57 22.88
C GLY A 219 10.71 27.98 23.10
N LEU A 220 11.28 28.99 22.43
CA LEU A 220 10.86 30.40 22.47
C LEU A 220 9.76 30.73 21.43
N SER A 221 9.51 29.82 20.50
CA SER A 221 8.56 30.03 19.40
C SER A 221 7.22 29.36 19.71
N LYS A 222 6.15 29.87 19.06
CA LYS A 222 4.84 29.25 19.00
C LYS A 222 4.64 28.72 17.59
N ILE A 223 4.30 27.46 17.47
CA ILE A 223 3.98 26.82 16.19
C ILE A 223 2.51 26.45 16.13
N PRO A 224 1.85 26.64 14.97
CA PRO A 224 0.48 26.18 14.79
C PRO A 224 0.42 24.64 14.78
N ILE A 225 -0.56 24.12 15.50
CA ILE A 225 -0.96 22.70 15.44
C ILE A 225 -2.42 22.59 15.05
N TYR A 226 -2.76 21.50 14.38
CA TYR A 226 -4.10 21.24 13.85
C TYR A 226 -4.68 19.99 14.47
N ASP A 227 -5.86 20.11 15.05
CA ASP A 227 -6.56 19.01 15.70
C ASP A 227 -7.96 18.84 15.10
N LEU A 228 -8.57 17.67 15.28
CA LEU A 228 -9.97 17.49 14.91
C LEU A 228 -10.87 18.38 15.80
N SER A 229 -11.93 18.95 15.24
CA SER A 229 -12.89 19.71 16.03
C SER A 229 -13.66 18.77 16.98
N ASP A 230 -14.10 19.28 18.16
CA ASP A 230 -14.83 18.48 19.16
C ASP A 230 -16.11 17.86 18.60
N ASN A 231 -16.74 18.54 17.65
CA ASN A 231 -17.95 18.06 16.98
C ASN A 231 -17.71 17.43 15.61
N PHE A 232 -16.45 17.05 15.31
CA PHE A 232 -16.07 16.42 14.05
C PHE A 232 -16.94 15.21 13.71
N ALA A 233 -17.15 14.31 14.68
CA ALA A 233 -17.94 13.09 14.48
C ALA A 233 -19.41 13.40 14.11
N ASP A 234 -19.98 14.46 14.69
CA ASP A 234 -21.34 14.92 14.38
C ASP A 234 -21.43 15.58 13.02
N LYS A 235 -20.43 16.38 12.64
CA LYS A 235 -20.36 17.02 11.32
C LYS A 235 -20.19 16.00 10.21
N VAL A 236 -19.28 15.05 10.36
CA VAL A 236 -19.06 13.95 9.40
C VAL A 236 -20.26 12.99 9.37
N GLY A 237 -21.01 12.85 10.48
CA GLY A 237 -22.20 11.99 10.52
C GLY A 237 -23.47 12.63 9.96
N LYS A 238 -23.60 13.96 10.01
CA LYS A 238 -24.79 14.70 9.55
C LYS A 238 -24.69 15.17 8.10
N GLU A 239 -23.53 15.52 7.67
CA GLU A 239 -23.28 15.79 6.28
C GLU A 239 -22.78 14.49 5.64
N LYS A 240 -23.54 13.96 4.68
CA LYS A 240 -22.94 13.31 3.53
C LYS A 240 -22.15 14.42 2.80
N ILE A 241 -21.22 15.00 3.55
CA ILE A 241 -20.33 16.03 3.06
C ILE A 241 -19.68 15.37 1.88
N GLY A 242 -19.59 16.07 0.79
CA GLY A 242 -18.87 15.72 -0.38
C GLY A 242 -17.36 15.47 -0.19
N LEU A 243 -16.94 15.13 1.00
CA LEU A 243 -15.74 14.45 1.40
C LEU A 243 -16.02 12.95 1.29
N PHE A 244 -16.09 12.47 0.04
CA PHE A 244 -15.99 11.06 -0.38
C PHE A 244 -16.49 10.04 0.67
N GLY A 245 -17.73 10.18 1.19
CA GLY A 245 -18.38 9.11 1.98
C GLY A 245 -17.53 8.48 3.09
N ILE A 246 -16.64 9.24 3.75
CA ILE A 246 -15.88 8.73 4.89
C ILE A 246 -16.86 8.35 5.99
N THR A 247 -17.35 7.13 5.93
CA THR A 247 -18.28 6.57 6.90
C THR A 247 -17.56 6.22 8.20
N LYS A 248 -18.33 6.13 9.31
CA LYS A 248 -17.91 5.75 10.67
C LYS A 248 -17.16 4.40 10.81
N LYS A 249 -16.47 3.87 9.80
CA LYS A 249 -15.59 2.72 10.02
C LYS A 249 -14.56 3.14 11.06
N LYS A 250 -14.50 2.39 12.17
CA LYS A 250 -13.53 2.58 13.24
C LYS A 250 -12.14 2.71 12.59
N LEU A 251 -11.63 3.92 12.66
CA LEU A 251 -10.33 4.23 12.13
C LEU A 251 -9.25 3.70 13.06
N PRO A 252 -8.10 3.32 12.52
CA PRO A 252 -6.97 2.90 13.34
C PRO A 252 -6.64 4.02 14.33
N LYS A 253 -6.28 3.62 15.56
CA LYS A 253 -5.84 4.56 16.60
C LYS A 253 -4.61 5.34 16.10
N PRO A 254 -4.48 6.62 16.49
CA PRO A 254 -3.33 7.42 16.06
C PRO A 254 -2.02 6.75 16.45
N VAL A 255 -1.04 6.90 15.58
CA VAL A 255 0.33 6.41 15.77
C VAL A 255 0.89 6.94 17.08
N LYS A 256 1.21 6.05 17.97
CA LYS A 256 1.93 6.40 19.18
C LYS A 256 3.43 6.49 18.88
N ASN A 257 3.87 7.73 18.58
CA ASN A 257 5.22 8.17 18.89
C ASN A 257 6.39 7.58 18.05
N LEU A 258 7.03 8.45 17.29
CA LEU A 258 8.36 8.24 16.70
C LEU A 258 9.39 7.72 17.73
N LYS A 259 9.19 8.03 19.03
CA LYS A 259 9.98 7.45 20.13
C LYS A 259 9.81 5.93 20.25
N THR A 260 8.60 5.41 20.03
CA THR A 260 8.35 3.96 20.04
C THR A 260 9.03 3.28 18.84
N MET A 261 9.11 3.96 17.69
CA MET A 261 9.83 3.46 16.52
C MET A 261 11.33 3.42 16.75
N SER A 262 11.91 4.48 17.33
CA SER A 262 13.32 4.51 17.68
C SER A 262 13.69 3.40 18.68
N GLN A 263 12.82 3.14 19.67
CA GLN A 263 12.99 2.05 20.61
C GLN A 263 12.91 0.68 19.93
N ALA A 264 11.96 0.51 19.01
CA ALA A 264 11.82 -0.75 18.27
C ALA A 264 13.00 -1.02 17.32
N ILE A 265 13.55 0.03 16.68
CA ILE A 265 14.77 -0.10 15.87
C ILE A 265 15.96 -0.49 16.75
N GLN A 266 16.09 0.13 17.92
CA GLN A 266 17.15 -0.23 18.87
C GLN A 266 17.03 -1.69 19.31
N SER A 267 15.81 -2.15 19.65
CA SER A 267 15.56 -3.56 19.99
C SER A 267 15.82 -4.50 18.81
N ALA A 268 15.56 -4.07 17.57
CA ALA A 268 15.88 -4.86 16.38
C ALA A 268 17.41 -4.97 16.19
N LYS A 269 18.15 -3.89 16.37
CA LYS A 269 19.63 -3.89 16.30
C LYS A 269 20.23 -4.84 17.34
N GLU A 270 19.79 -4.73 18.60
CA GLU A 270 20.23 -5.60 19.70
C GLU A 270 19.95 -7.07 19.38
N ALA A 271 18.74 -7.40 18.90
CA ALA A 271 18.40 -8.77 18.52
C ALA A 271 19.26 -9.31 17.37
N ILE A 272 19.65 -8.45 16.40
CA ILE A 272 20.53 -8.82 15.30
C ILE A 272 21.98 -8.99 15.80
N GLU A 273 22.45 -8.15 16.71
CA GLU A 273 23.79 -8.25 17.29
C GLU A 273 23.97 -9.53 18.11
N GLU A 274 22.93 -9.93 18.86
CA GLU A 274 22.90 -11.11 19.71
C GLU A 274 22.51 -12.39 18.94
N ALA A 275 22.21 -12.28 17.65
CA ALA A 275 21.66 -13.33 16.81
C ALA A 275 20.37 -13.97 17.36
N ASP A 276 19.57 -13.18 18.09
CA ASP A 276 18.26 -13.56 18.62
C ASP A 276 17.18 -13.47 17.54
N VAL A 277 17.03 -14.56 16.77
CA VAL A 277 16.12 -14.67 15.63
C VAL A 277 14.67 -14.48 16.06
N GLU A 278 14.27 -15.01 17.20
CA GLU A 278 12.88 -14.96 17.67
C GLU A 278 12.48 -13.52 18.02
N ASN A 279 13.36 -12.81 18.72
CA ASN A 279 13.11 -11.41 19.09
C ASN A 279 13.18 -10.50 17.86
N ALA A 280 14.11 -10.71 16.93
CA ALA A 280 14.17 -9.96 15.67
C ALA A 280 12.89 -10.12 14.86
N ILE A 281 12.39 -11.35 14.68
CA ILE A 281 11.12 -11.61 13.99
C ILE A 281 9.96 -10.91 14.70
N LYS A 282 9.91 -10.96 16.02
CA LYS A 282 8.86 -10.32 16.83
C LYS A 282 8.87 -8.80 16.68
N VAL A 283 10.06 -8.20 16.68
CA VAL A 283 10.21 -6.77 16.47
C VAL A 283 9.83 -6.40 15.04
N PHE A 284 10.29 -7.16 14.03
CA PHE A 284 9.89 -6.94 12.64
C PHE A 284 8.39 -7.16 12.42
N ASP A 285 7.73 -8.05 13.16
CA ASP A 285 6.27 -8.20 13.13
C ASP A 285 5.53 -6.95 13.61
N GLN A 286 6.08 -6.23 14.60
CA GLN A 286 5.53 -4.96 15.05
C GLN A 286 5.60 -3.89 13.95
N PHE A 287 6.63 -3.95 13.11
CA PHE A 287 6.82 -3.02 12.00
C PHE A 287 6.00 -3.37 10.74
N ILE A 288 5.74 -4.65 10.48
CA ILE A 288 5.16 -5.13 9.22
C ILE A 288 3.66 -5.36 9.31
N ASP A 289 3.11 -5.59 10.51
CA ASP A 289 1.69 -5.85 10.74
C ASP A 289 1.00 -4.65 11.42
N PRO A 290 0.42 -3.73 10.63
CA PRO A 290 -0.26 -2.55 11.16
C PRO A 290 -1.49 -2.91 12.00
N THR A 291 -2.04 -4.13 11.87
CA THR A 291 -3.18 -4.58 12.67
C THR A 291 -2.77 -4.90 14.11
N LYS A 292 -1.52 -5.26 14.33
CA LYS A 292 -0.96 -5.56 15.66
C LYS A 292 -0.39 -4.32 16.35
N SER A 293 0.21 -3.39 15.60
CA SER A 293 0.83 -2.18 16.14
C SER A 293 -0.08 -0.95 16.14
N GLY A 294 -1.14 -0.95 15.32
CA GLY A 294 -1.98 0.23 15.11
C GLY A 294 -1.27 1.36 14.34
N GLU A 295 -0.14 1.09 13.69
CA GLU A 295 0.76 2.09 13.16
C GLU A 295 0.93 2.00 11.64
N GLN A 296 0.01 2.62 10.92
CA GLN A 296 0.01 2.74 9.46
C GLN A 296 1.23 3.52 8.91
N MET A 297 1.90 4.30 9.77
CA MET A 297 3.10 5.06 9.47
C MET A 297 4.28 4.16 9.10
N ILE A 298 4.39 3.01 9.74
CA ILE A 298 5.46 2.05 9.57
C ILE A 298 5.34 1.36 8.20
N GLU A 299 4.13 1.05 7.76
CA GLU A 299 3.89 0.41 6.46
C GLU A 299 4.43 1.26 5.29
N ASN A 300 4.22 2.58 5.32
CA ASN A 300 4.71 3.47 4.27
C ASN A 300 6.22 3.75 4.38
N PHE A 301 6.75 3.76 5.59
CA PHE A 301 8.18 3.93 5.83
C PHE A 301 8.98 2.71 5.38
N PHE A 302 8.40 1.52 5.53
CA PHE A 302 9.01 0.24 5.18
C PHE A 302 8.63 -0.26 3.77
N GLU A 303 7.67 0.33 3.08
CA GLU A 303 7.50 0.11 1.63
C GLU A 303 8.73 0.58 0.85
N GLU A 304 9.39 1.65 1.32
CA GLU A 304 10.68 2.09 0.78
C GLU A 304 11.82 1.12 1.18
N HIS A 305 11.64 0.31 2.24
CA HIS A 305 12.60 -0.70 2.71
C HIS A 305 12.02 -2.12 2.58
N ARG A 306 11.74 -2.50 1.34
CA ARG A 306 11.29 -3.84 0.92
C ARG A 306 12.10 -4.99 1.56
N GLU A 307 13.35 -4.71 1.88
CA GLU A 307 14.29 -5.65 2.48
C GLU A 307 13.86 -6.16 3.86
N ILE A 308 13.23 -5.33 4.72
CA ILE A 308 12.81 -5.76 6.06
C ILE A 308 11.71 -6.83 6.00
N ARG A 309 10.79 -6.73 5.03
CA ARG A 309 9.78 -7.78 4.80
C ARG A 309 10.43 -9.10 4.37
N LEU A 310 11.44 -9.02 3.51
CA LEU A 310 12.21 -10.18 3.06
C LEU A 310 13.02 -10.80 4.21
N TRP A 311 13.61 -9.99 5.08
CA TRP A 311 14.35 -10.49 6.25
C TRP A 311 13.48 -11.32 7.17
N LYS A 312 12.27 -10.85 7.48
CA LYS A 312 11.33 -11.62 8.30
C LYS A 312 11.05 -13.00 7.73
N ILE A 313 10.81 -13.08 6.42
CA ILE A 313 10.55 -14.36 5.73
C ILE A 313 11.79 -15.25 5.79
N ARG A 314 12.96 -14.71 5.48
CA ARG A 314 14.23 -15.43 5.46
C ARG A 314 14.70 -15.87 6.85
N LEU A 315 14.46 -15.05 7.88
CA LEU A 315 14.74 -15.41 9.27
C LEU A 315 13.85 -16.57 9.74
N LYS A 316 12.61 -16.64 9.30
CA LYS A 316 11.72 -17.79 9.59
C LYS A 316 12.15 -19.08 8.90
N ASP A 317 12.78 -18.97 7.74
CA ASP A 317 13.19 -20.11 6.91
C ASP A 317 14.61 -20.59 7.23
N ARG A 318 15.56 -19.67 7.40
CA ARG A 318 17.00 -19.95 7.55
C ARG A 318 17.57 -19.65 8.95
N GLY A 319 16.79 -19.03 9.81
CA GLY A 319 17.16 -18.74 11.20
C GLY A 319 18.44 -17.90 11.38
N ALA A 320 19.24 -18.29 12.37
CA ALA A 320 20.45 -17.56 12.76
C ALA A 320 21.52 -17.51 11.66
N ASP A 321 21.62 -18.51 10.81
CA ASP A 321 22.62 -18.54 9.72
C ASP A 321 22.37 -17.37 8.75
N TYR A 322 21.12 -17.13 8.37
CA TYR A 322 20.78 -15.99 7.52
C TYR A 322 21.07 -14.65 8.20
N MET A 323 20.78 -14.55 9.50
CA MET A 323 21.04 -13.33 10.27
C MET A 323 22.52 -13.01 10.32
N ILE A 324 23.37 -14.00 10.61
CA ILE A 324 24.82 -13.85 10.70
C ILE A 324 25.40 -13.44 9.35
N GLU A 325 24.99 -14.11 8.27
CA GLU A 325 25.43 -13.80 6.90
C GLU A 325 25.08 -12.38 6.44
N ASN A 326 23.98 -11.82 6.93
CA ASN A 326 23.47 -10.53 6.48
C ASN A 326 23.49 -9.45 7.58
N LYS A 327 24.17 -9.68 8.68
CA LYS A 327 24.23 -8.83 9.87
C LYS A 327 24.55 -7.39 9.54
N ASP A 328 25.67 -7.15 8.84
CA ASP A 328 26.15 -5.79 8.54
C ASP A 328 25.14 -5.02 7.67
N LYS A 329 24.58 -5.68 6.67
CA LYS A 329 23.54 -5.09 5.80
C LYS A 329 22.27 -4.76 6.57
N MET A 330 21.83 -5.63 7.48
CA MET A 330 20.67 -5.39 8.31
C MET A 330 20.87 -4.20 9.24
N LEU A 331 22.03 -4.11 9.87
CA LEU A 331 22.38 -3.00 10.76
C LEU A 331 22.48 -1.68 9.99
N GLU A 332 23.12 -1.65 8.82
CA GLU A 332 23.23 -0.46 7.97
C GLU A 332 21.84 0.09 7.57
N VAL A 333 20.92 -0.79 7.15
CA VAL A 333 19.55 -0.37 6.78
C VAL A 333 18.81 0.18 8.00
N LEU A 334 18.91 -0.47 9.17
CA LEU A 334 18.27 0.00 10.39
C LEU A 334 18.86 1.34 10.87
N GLU A 335 20.17 1.56 10.69
CA GLU A 335 20.83 2.82 11.00
C GLU A 335 20.36 3.96 10.10
N ASN A 336 20.20 3.72 8.81
CA ASN A 336 19.64 4.68 7.86
C ASN A 336 18.20 5.05 8.22
N ILE A 337 17.41 4.07 8.66
CA ILE A 337 16.05 4.30 9.15
C ILE A 337 16.07 5.15 10.43
N GLU A 338 16.96 4.84 11.38
CA GLU A 338 17.09 5.59 12.64
C GLU A 338 17.52 7.04 12.41
N VAL A 339 18.47 7.28 11.50
CA VAL A 339 18.90 8.63 11.09
C VAL A 339 17.70 9.40 10.53
N THR A 340 16.89 8.76 9.69
CA THR A 340 15.71 9.38 9.10
C THR A 340 14.65 9.70 10.16
N ILE A 341 14.40 8.79 11.11
CA ILE A 341 13.48 9.01 12.24
C ILE A 341 14.00 10.12 13.15
N THR A 342 15.30 10.12 13.46
CA THR A 342 15.93 11.13 14.32
C THR A 342 15.86 12.51 13.68
N LYS A 343 16.09 12.61 12.37
CA LYS A 343 15.92 13.86 11.63
C LYS A 343 14.48 14.36 11.72
N LYS A 344 13.50 13.48 11.54
CA LYS A 344 12.08 13.81 11.65
C LYS A 344 11.66 14.19 13.07
N LEU A 345 12.17 13.49 14.09
CA LEU A 345 11.95 13.87 15.48
C LEU A 345 12.48 15.28 15.78
N ARG A 346 13.60 15.67 15.18
CA ARG A 346 14.11 17.04 15.29
C ARG A 346 13.25 18.05 14.56
N ASP A 347 12.81 17.70 13.33
CA ASP A 347 11.95 18.56 12.50
C ASP A 347 10.53 18.69 13.10
N GLU A 348 10.05 17.70 13.86
CA GLU A 348 8.78 17.80 14.61
C GLU A 348 8.93 18.57 15.94
N ILE A 349 10.13 18.65 16.49
CA ILE A 349 10.43 19.38 17.72
C ILE A 349 10.84 20.84 17.39
N ALA A 350 11.33 21.11 16.18
CA ALA A 350 11.72 22.43 15.69
C ALA A 350 10.58 23.12 14.93
#